data_68d2b43f88cff2ff51877ec292b9562d
#
_entry.id   68d2b43f88cff2ff51877ec292b9562d
#
_cell.length_a   1.000
_cell.length_b   1.000
_cell.length_c   1.000
_cell.angle_alpha   90.00
_cell.angle_beta   90.00
_cell.angle_gamma   90.00
#
_symmetry.space_group_name_H-M   'P 1'
#
loop_
_entity.id
_entity.type
_entity.pdbx_description
1 polymer ?
#
loop_
_entity_poly.entity_id
_entity_poly.type
_entity_poly.pdbx_seq_one_letter_code
_entity_poly.pdbx_strand_id
1 'polypeptide(L)'
;MGNRTTTTFTTLTGETEHMEKKLLLGAEAVAQGAIDAGISGVYAYPGTPSTEITEYIQRATEGNQPSVHSRWATNEKTAFEAALGVSYSGRRSLVCMKHVGLNVAADAFMNAAITGVHGGLVLVVADDPSMHSSQNEQDSRYYGRFAMIPILEPSNQQEAYEMV
;
A
#
# COMPACT_ATOMS: atom_id res chain seq x y z
N MET A 1 27.75 -1.60 15.85
CA MET A 1 26.88 -2.02 16.95
C MET A 1 25.91 -0.85 17.21
N GLY A 2 24.70 -0.91 16.64
CA GLY A 2 23.68 0.12 16.82
C GLY A 2 22.85 -0.19 18.05
N ASN A 3 22.75 0.77 18.95
CA ASN A 3 21.92 0.70 20.15
C ASN A 3 20.44 0.64 19.71
N ARG A 4 19.81 -0.52 19.86
CA ARG A 4 18.35 -0.65 19.71
C ARG A 4 17.70 -0.11 20.98
N THR A 5 17.02 1.00 20.87
CA THR A 5 16.23 1.53 21.98
C THR A 5 14.88 0.80 21.98
N THR A 6 14.69 -0.09 22.93
CA THR A 6 13.42 -0.81 23.14
C THR A 6 12.54 0.02 24.07
N THR A 7 11.35 0.38 23.66
CA THR A 7 10.34 1.00 24.51
C THR A 7 9.35 -0.08 24.95
N THR A 8 9.17 -0.24 26.25
CA THR A 8 8.27 -1.25 26.82
C THR A 8 6.99 -0.58 27.29
N PHE A 9 5.84 -1.07 26.85
CA PHE A 9 4.54 -0.68 27.39
C PHE A 9 3.92 -1.90 28.11
N THR A 10 3.31 -1.66 29.24
CA THR A 10 2.58 -2.72 29.97
C THR A 10 1.09 -2.59 29.64
N THR A 11 0.51 -3.64 29.08
CA THR A 11 -0.95 -3.70 28.88
C THR A 11 -1.68 -3.95 30.20
N LEU A 12 -2.99 -3.68 30.24
CA LEU A 12 -3.83 -3.96 31.41
C LEU A 12 -3.89 -5.46 31.77
N THR A 13 -3.40 -6.36 30.92
CA THR A 13 -3.27 -7.79 31.14
C THR A 13 -1.91 -8.22 31.71
N GLY A 14 -0.99 -7.25 31.91
CA GLY A 14 0.33 -7.53 32.48
C GLY A 14 1.34 -8.16 31.50
N GLU A 15 0.99 -8.30 30.22
CA GLU A 15 1.92 -8.76 29.19
C GLU A 15 2.77 -7.59 28.67
N THR A 16 4.07 -7.80 28.62
CA THR A 16 5.04 -6.82 28.05
C THR A 16 5.09 -7.03 26.54
N GLU A 17 4.44 -6.16 25.77
CA GLU A 17 4.69 -6.10 24.33
C GLU A 17 6.03 -5.43 24.03
N HIS A 18 6.93 -6.18 23.42
CA HIS A 18 8.16 -5.63 22.85
C HIS A 18 7.85 -4.96 21.51
N MET A 19 7.69 -3.64 21.53
CA MET A 19 7.58 -2.88 20.30
C MET A 19 8.97 -2.69 19.67
N GLU A 20 9.19 -3.29 18.52
CA GLU A 20 10.40 -3.07 17.72
C GLU A 20 10.28 -1.75 16.95
N LYS A 21 11.18 -0.79 17.23
CA LYS A 21 11.25 0.45 16.45
C LYS A 21 12.06 0.22 15.18
N LYS A 22 11.43 0.50 14.05
CA LYS A 22 12.08 0.45 12.72
C LYS A 22 12.24 1.87 12.17
N LEU A 23 13.36 2.15 11.53
CA LEU A 23 13.56 3.36 10.74
C LEU A 23 13.18 3.04 9.31
N LEU A 24 12.06 3.57 8.84
CA LEU A 24 11.48 3.30 7.52
C LEU A 24 11.24 4.61 6.77
N LEU A 25 11.34 4.55 5.45
CA LEU A 25 10.77 5.59 4.58
C LEU A 25 9.24 5.49 4.61
N GLY A 26 8.52 6.53 4.18
CA GLY A 26 7.05 6.49 4.12
C GLY A 26 6.52 5.33 3.28
N ALA A 27 7.11 5.09 2.11
CA ALA A 27 6.77 3.96 1.24
C ALA A 27 7.02 2.59 1.93
N GLU A 28 8.12 2.47 2.66
CA GLU A 28 8.45 1.25 3.41
C GLU A 28 7.53 1.03 4.60
N ALA A 29 7.05 2.10 5.24
CA ALA A 29 6.09 2.03 6.33
C ALA A 29 4.73 1.51 5.85
N VAL A 30 4.23 2.00 4.71
CA VAL A 30 3.04 1.45 4.04
C VAL A 30 3.23 -0.04 3.72
N ALA A 31 4.37 -0.40 3.16
CA ALA A 31 4.69 -1.79 2.81
C ALA A 31 4.73 -2.71 4.03
N GLN A 32 5.34 -2.26 5.12
CA GLN A 32 5.41 -3.02 6.37
C GLN A 32 4.02 -3.18 7.00
N GLY A 33 3.22 -2.10 7.02
CA GLY A 33 1.83 -2.15 7.50
C GLY A 33 1.00 -3.18 6.72
N ALA A 34 1.14 -3.21 5.40
CA ALA A 34 0.46 -4.18 4.55
C ALA A 34 0.88 -5.63 4.87
N ILE A 35 2.18 -5.88 5.07
CA ILE A 35 2.69 -7.21 5.46
C ILE A 35 2.08 -7.63 6.79
N ASP A 36 2.13 -6.78 7.80
CA ASP A 36 1.66 -7.07 9.16
C ASP A 36 0.12 -7.19 9.20
N ALA A 37 -0.59 -6.49 8.32
CA ALA A 37 -2.03 -6.68 8.08
C ALA A 37 -2.36 -8.00 7.36
N GLY A 38 -1.38 -8.77 6.90
CA GLY A 38 -1.55 -10.08 6.30
C GLY A 38 -2.06 -10.03 4.86
N ILE A 39 -1.47 -9.18 4.02
CA ILE A 39 -1.79 -9.15 2.58
C ILE A 39 -1.45 -10.48 1.92
N SER A 40 -2.26 -10.88 0.95
CA SER A 40 -2.01 -12.06 0.11
C SER A 40 -1.40 -11.72 -1.24
N GLY A 41 -1.50 -10.47 -1.66
CA GLY A 41 -0.94 -10.04 -2.93
C GLY A 41 -0.64 -8.55 -3.02
N VAL A 42 0.42 -8.19 -3.76
CA VAL A 42 0.78 -6.83 -4.13
C VAL A 42 1.04 -6.74 -5.64
N TYR A 43 0.48 -5.72 -6.26
CA TYR A 43 0.57 -5.51 -7.69
C TYR A 43 0.91 -4.06 -8.00
N ALA A 44 1.78 -3.83 -8.97
CA ALA A 44 2.18 -2.50 -9.38
C ALA A 44 2.64 -2.47 -10.83
N TYR A 45 2.63 -1.30 -11.43
CA TYR A 45 3.46 -0.96 -12.58
C TYR A 45 4.57 -0.01 -12.10
N PRO A 46 5.83 -0.18 -12.54
CA PRO A 46 6.94 0.62 -12.03
C PRO A 46 6.74 2.12 -12.24
N GLY A 47 6.90 2.90 -11.17
CA GLY A 47 6.79 4.36 -11.22
C GLY A 47 7.18 5.00 -9.88
N THR A 48 8.26 5.79 -9.88
CA THR A 48 8.72 6.52 -8.70
C THR A 48 7.71 7.60 -8.31
N PRO A 49 7.30 7.73 -7.02
CA PRO A 49 7.87 7.08 -5.83
C PRO A 49 7.10 5.84 -5.30
N SER A 50 6.23 5.22 -6.08
CA SER A 50 5.43 4.06 -5.62
C SER A 50 6.14 2.70 -5.77
N THR A 51 7.21 2.64 -6.56
CA THR A 51 7.98 1.40 -6.83
C THR A 51 8.54 0.78 -5.55
N GLU A 52 9.03 1.61 -4.64
CA GLU A 52 9.69 1.22 -3.39
C GLU A 52 8.79 0.39 -2.47
N ILE A 53 7.47 0.59 -2.53
CA ILE A 53 6.49 -0.18 -1.74
C ILE A 53 6.53 -1.66 -2.15
N THR A 54 6.40 -1.92 -3.44
CA THR A 54 6.38 -3.29 -3.98
C THR A 54 7.74 -3.97 -3.81
N GLU A 55 8.84 -3.25 -4.04
CA GLU A 55 10.19 -3.78 -3.84
C GLU A 55 10.46 -4.14 -2.38
N TYR A 56 10.01 -3.32 -1.43
CA TYR A 56 10.14 -3.62 -0.02
C TYR A 56 9.40 -4.92 0.33
N ILE A 57 8.13 -5.06 -0.11
CA ILE A 57 7.35 -6.27 0.15
C ILE A 57 8.04 -7.50 -0.44
N GLN A 58 8.54 -7.42 -1.67
CA GLN A 58 9.28 -8.52 -2.31
C GLN A 58 10.46 -8.97 -1.47
N ARG A 59 11.32 -8.02 -1.06
CA ARG A 59 12.49 -8.32 -0.21
C ARG A 59 12.13 -8.87 1.17
N ALA A 60 11.12 -8.27 1.81
CA ALA A 60 10.72 -8.64 3.17
C ALA A 60 10.01 -9.99 3.26
N THR A 61 9.39 -10.45 2.17
CA THR A 61 8.60 -11.69 2.15
C THR A 61 9.30 -12.82 1.39
N GLU A 62 10.50 -12.59 0.86
CA GLU A 62 11.28 -13.61 0.17
C GLU A 62 11.57 -14.82 1.10
N GLY A 63 11.19 -16.00 0.65
CA GLY A 63 11.40 -17.25 1.41
C GLY A 63 10.45 -17.46 2.59
N ASN A 64 9.56 -16.52 2.90
CA ASN A 64 8.59 -16.65 4.00
C ASN A 64 7.33 -17.42 3.57
N GLN A 65 6.68 -18.08 4.55
CA GLN A 65 5.39 -18.77 4.36
C GLN A 65 4.36 -18.24 5.38
N PRO A 66 3.12 -17.88 4.95
CA PRO A 66 2.65 -17.88 3.56
C PRO A 66 3.31 -16.79 2.74
N SER A 67 3.64 -17.09 1.49
CA SER A 67 4.26 -16.14 0.57
C SER A 67 3.24 -15.11 0.10
N VAL A 68 3.64 -13.85 0.05
CA VAL A 68 2.87 -12.79 -0.60
C VAL A 68 3.07 -12.90 -2.11
N HIS A 69 1.96 -13.02 -2.86
CA HIS A 69 2.05 -13.03 -4.31
C HIS A 69 2.35 -11.62 -4.82
N SER A 70 3.54 -11.41 -5.35
CA SER A 70 3.99 -10.11 -5.86
C SER A 70 4.21 -10.15 -7.37
N ARG A 71 3.65 -9.17 -8.09
CA ARG A 71 3.79 -9.07 -9.54
C ARG A 71 3.89 -7.63 -10.03
N TRP A 72 4.87 -7.42 -10.91
CA TRP A 72 4.89 -6.27 -11.80
C TRP A 72 3.93 -6.52 -12.97
N ALA A 73 3.02 -5.61 -13.20
CA ALA A 73 2.04 -5.68 -14.30
C ALA A 73 2.52 -4.90 -15.53
N THR A 74 1.85 -5.08 -16.65
CA THR A 74 2.16 -4.38 -17.91
C THR A 74 1.68 -2.92 -17.93
N ASN A 75 0.70 -2.60 -17.08
CA ASN A 75 0.22 -1.23 -16.80
C ASN A 75 -0.58 -1.21 -15.50
N GLU A 76 -0.98 -0.03 -15.06
CA GLU A 76 -1.67 0.18 -13.79
C GLU A 76 -3.09 -0.40 -13.79
N LYS A 77 -3.79 -0.39 -14.92
CA LYS A 77 -5.12 -1.02 -15.02
C LYS A 77 -5.03 -2.51 -14.73
N THR A 78 -4.12 -3.23 -15.37
CA THR A 78 -3.94 -4.66 -15.13
C THR A 78 -3.43 -4.97 -13.73
N ALA A 79 -2.61 -4.08 -13.12
CA ALA A 79 -2.21 -4.19 -11.73
C ALA A 79 -3.42 -4.10 -10.79
N PHE A 80 -4.29 -3.11 -11.02
CA PHE A 80 -5.49 -2.90 -10.21
C PHE A 80 -6.47 -4.08 -10.35
N GLU A 81 -6.74 -4.53 -11.57
CA GLU A 81 -7.63 -5.67 -11.83
C GLU A 81 -7.13 -6.97 -11.21
N ALA A 82 -5.81 -7.20 -11.18
CA ALA A 82 -5.22 -8.35 -10.49
C ALA A 82 -5.42 -8.27 -8.98
N ALA A 83 -5.19 -7.10 -8.36
CA ALA A 83 -5.45 -6.88 -6.95
C ALA A 83 -6.95 -7.05 -6.60
N LEU A 84 -7.83 -6.54 -7.45
CA LEU A 84 -9.28 -6.68 -7.32
C LEU A 84 -9.70 -8.15 -7.37
N GLY A 85 -9.10 -8.96 -8.26
CA GLY A 85 -9.34 -10.40 -8.33
C GLY A 85 -8.96 -11.13 -7.04
N VAL A 86 -7.85 -10.75 -6.40
CA VAL A 86 -7.47 -11.27 -5.08
C VAL A 86 -8.52 -10.88 -4.02
N SER A 87 -8.98 -9.64 -4.03
CA SER A 87 -10.02 -9.17 -3.12
C SER A 87 -11.34 -9.93 -3.32
N TYR A 88 -11.75 -10.20 -4.55
CA TYR A 88 -12.96 -11.01 -4.83
C TYR A 88 -12.84 -12.45 -4.32
N SER A 89 -11.63 -12.96 -4.18
CA SER A 89 -11.40 -14.27 -3.52
C SER A 89 -11.47 -14.22 -1.98
N GLY A 90 -11.82 -13.08 -1.39
CA GLY A 90 -11.90 -12.87 0.06
C GLY A 90 -10.55 -12.60 0.73
N ARG A 91 -9.49 -12.34 -0.03
CA ARG A 91 -8.15 -12.08 0.47
C ARG A 91 -7.80 -10.60 0.42
N ARG A 92 -6.84 -10.17 1.24
CA ARG A 92 -6.35 -8.79 1.26
C ARG A 92 -5.31 -8.57 0.17
N SER A 93 -5.39 -7.44 -0.51
CA SER A 93 -4.46 -7.07 -1.58
C SER A 93 -4.10 -5.59 -1.54
N LEU A 94 -2.92 -5.30 -2.04
CA LEU A 94 -2.39 -3.95 -2.21
C LEU A 94 -2.11 -3.70 -3.69
N VAL A 95 -2.44 -2.51 -4.18
CA VAL A 95 -2.00 -2.04 -5.48
C VAL A 95 -1.37 -0.67 -5.35
N CYS A 96 -0.22 -0.47 -5.99
CA CYS A 96 0.57 0.75 -5.86
C CYS A 96 0.78 1.39 -7.23
N MET A 97 0.61 2.70 -7.30
CA MET A 97 0.84 3.47 -8.53
C MET A 97 1.08 4.95 -8.25
N LYS A 98 1.59 5.65 -9.25
CA LYS A 98 1.62 7.12 -9.28
C LYS A 98 0.25 7.68 -9.61
N HIS A 99 0.07 8.99 -9.37
CA HIS A 99 -1.14 9.70 -9.78
C HIS A 99 -1.45 9.57 -11.29
N VAL A 100 -0.42 9.62 -12.14
CA VAL A 100 -0.61 9.40 -13.60
C VAL A 100 -1.04 7.97 -13.92
N GLY A 101 -0.61 6.99 -13.12
CA GLY A 101 -1.05 5.61 -13.23
C GLY A 101 -2.50 5.43 -12.82
N LEU A 102 -3.00 6.23 -11.87
CA LEU A 102 -4.42 6.23 -11.50
C LEU A 102 -5.30 6.65 -12.68
N ASN A 103 -4.83 7.56 -13.54
CA ASN A 103 -5.55 7.89 -14.78
C ASN A 103 -5.70 6.67 -15.70
N VAL A 104 -4.67 5.83 -15.79
CA VAL A 104 -4.71 4.57 -16.57
C VAL A 104 -5.63 3.54 -15.94
N ALA A 105 -5.62 3.45 -14.61
CA ALA A 105 -6.45 2.51 -13.85
C ALA A 105 -7.87 3.01 -13.59
N ALA A 106 -8.23 4.22 -13.99
CA ALA A 106 -9.47 4.90 -13.61
C ALA A 106 -10.73 4.07 -13.88
N ASP A 107 -10.81 3.40 -15.02
CA ASP A 107 -11.96 2.53 -15.36
C ASP A 107 -12.13 1.39 -14.34
N ALA A 108 -11.06 0.64 -14.06
CA ALA A 108 -11.10 -0.47 -13.11
C ALA A 108 -11.37 0.03 -11.68
N PHE A 109 -10.78 1.17 -11.29
CA PHE A 109 -11.00 1.82 -10.00
C PHE A 109 -12.46 2.23 -9.80
N MET A 110 -13.06 2.90 -10.79
CA MET A 110 -14.46 3.34 -10.71
C MET A 110 -15.43 2.16 -10.69
N ASN A 111 -15.18 1.12 -11.48
CA ASN A 111 -15.98 -0.09 -11.44
C ASN A 111 -15.88 -0.80 -10.08
N ALA A 112 -14.69 -0.88 -9.49
CA ALA A 112 -14.49 -1.46 -8.15
C ALA A 112 -15.22 -0.67 -7.05
N ALA A 113 -15.27 0.66 -7.14
CA ALA A 113 -16.01 1.50 -6.21
C ALA A 113 -17.53 1.23 -6.26
N ILE A 114 -18.07 0.89 -7.45
CA ILE A 114 -19.49 0.57 -7.65
C ILE A 114 -19.81 -0.86 -7.21
N THR A 115 -18.98 -1.83 -7.61
CA THR A 115 -19.23 -3.26 -7.36
C THR A 115 -18.87 -3.68 -5.93
N GLY A 116 -18.01 -2.92 -5.27
CA GLY A 116 -17.46 -3.26 -3.97
C GLY A 116 -16.37 -4.33 -4.04
N VAL A 117 -15.92 -4.75 -2.87
CA VAL A 117 -14.86 -5.74 -2.66
C VAL A 117 -15.30 -6.75 -1.59
N HIS A 118 -14.73 -7.96 -1.60
CA HIS A 118 -15.01 -8.98 -0.58
C HIS A 118 -13.90 -9.05 0.48
N GLY A 119 -12.65 -9.11 0.06
CA GLY A 119 -11.49 -8.93 0.94
C GLY A 119 -11.01 -7.49 0.91
N GLY A 120 -10.06 -7.14 1.78
CA GLY A 120 -9.48 -5.82 1.80
C GLY A 120 -8.75 -5.51 0.48
N LEU A 121 -8.98 -4.32 -0.07
CA LEU A 121 -8.23 -3.78 -1.20
C LEU A 121 -7.80 -2.36 -0.86
N VAL A 122 -6.50 -2.15 -0.80
CA VAL A 122 -5.92 -0.82 -0.61
C VAL A 122 -5.23 -0.38 -1.90
N LEU A 123 -5.60 0.80 -2.38
CA LEU A 123 -4.91 1.47 -3.48
C LEU A 123 -4.01 2.57 -2.89
N VAL A 124 -2.71 2.42 -3.06
CA VAL A 124 -1.73 3.45 -2.70
C VAL A 124 -1.41 4.28 -3.94
N VAL A 125 -1.73 5.56 -3.86
CA VAL A 125 -1.42 6.51 -4.93
C VAL A 125 -0.37 7.48 -4.43
N ALA A 126 0.75 7.52 -5.11
CA ALA A 126 1.83 8.45 -4.80
C ALA A 126 1.72 9.68 -5.72
N ASP A 127 1.23 10.78 -5.16
CA ASP A 127 1.27 12.08 -5.83
C ASP A 127 2.70 12.62 -5.88
N ASP A 128 3.01 13.44 -6.86
CA ASP A 128 4.33 14.03 -7.07
C ASP A 128 4.20 15.57 -7.18
N PRO A 129 4.03 16.27 -6.05
CA PRO A 129 3.96 17.73 -6.04
C PRO A 129 5.21 18.32 -6.66
N SER A 130 5.02 19.33 -7.52
CA SER A 130 6.10 19.97 -8.30
C SER A 130 6.72 19.09 -9.38
N MET A 131 6.17 17.95 -9.68
CA MET A 131 6.51 17.09 -10.84
C MET A 131 7.99 16.71 -10.91
N HIS A 132 8.59 16.25 -9.81
CA HIS A 132 10.00 15.88 -9.78
C HIS A 132 10.32 14.70 -10.71
N SER A 133 9.41 13.75 -10.87
CA SER A 133 9.57 12.56 -11.72
C SER A 133 8.33 12.25 -12.57
N SER A 134 7.43 13.20 -12.74
CA SER A 134 6.16 13.03 -13.43
C SER A 134 5.97 14.09 -14.52
N GLN A 135 5.11 13.79 -15.51
CA GLN A 135 4.81 14.71 -16.60
C GLN A 135 3.77 15.78 -16.25
N ASN A 136 3.08 15.66 -15.14
CA ASN A 136 2.13 16.63 -14.63
C ASN A 136 2.03 16.58 -13.10
N GLU A 137 1.33 17.51 -12.52
CA GLU A 137 0.91 17.52 -11.12
C GLU A 137 -0.61 17.36 -11.07
N GLN A 138 -1.10 16.48 -10.19
CA GLN A 138 -2.53 16.34 -9.92
C GLN A 138 -2.76 15.93 -8.47
N ASP A 139 -3.95 16.21 -7.98
CA ASP A 139 -4.41 15.84 -6.65
C ASP A 139 -5.30 14.59 -6.73
N SER A 140 -4.76 13.44 -6.40
CA SER A 140 -5.47 12.15 -6.49
C SER A 140 -6.63 12.03 -5.51
N ARG A 141 -6.72 12.90 -4.50
CA ARG A 141 -7.87 12.92 -3.56
C ARG A 141 -9.19 13.18 -4.28
N TYR A 142 -9.18 13.90 -5.40
CA TYR A 142 -10.39 14.11 -6.20
C TYR A 142 -10.96 12.82 -6.80
N TYR A 143 -10.12 11.82 -7.09
CA TYR A 143 -10.59 10.51 -7.55
C TYR A 143 -11.41 9.79 -6.47
N GLY A 144 -10.91 9.75 -5.24
CA GLY A 144 -11.64 9.14 -4.13
C GLY A 144 -12.94 9.86 -3.82
N ARG A 145 -12.93 11.21 -3.89
CA ARG A 145 -14.15 12.01 -3.73
C ARG A 145 -15.18 11.73 -4.83
N PHE A 146 -14.73 11.62 -6.08
CA PHE A 146 -15.61 11.31 -7.21
C PHE A 146 -16.18 9.88 -7.12
N ALA A 147 -15.37 8.92 -6.71
CA ALA A 147 -15.78 7.54 -6.50
C ALA A 147 -16.57 7.31 -5.19
N MET A 148 -16.66 8.31 -4.31
CA MET A 148 -17.30 8.24 -2.98
C MET A 148 -16.74 7.12 -2.10
N ILE A 149 -15.42 6.94 -2.11
CA ILE A 149 -14.71 5.99 -1.26
C ILE A 149 -13.84 6.72 -0.22
N PRO A 150 -13.48 6.07 0.91
CA PRO A 150 -12.56 6.64 1.89
C PRO A 150 -11.21 6.98 1.28
N ILE A 151 -10.65 8.12 1.70
CA ILE A 151 -9.31 8.56 1.37
C ILE A 151 -8.57 8.77 2.69
N LEU A 152 -7.39 8.18 2.79
CA LEU A 152 -6.49 8.33 3.93
C LEU A 152 -5.23 9.03 3.45
N GLU A 153 -4.76 10.01 4.22
CA GLU A 153 -3.57 10.81 3.89
C GLU A 153 -2.68 10.89 5.14
N PRO A 154 -1.70 9.98 5.26
CA PRO A 154 -0.84 9.94 6.43
C PRO A 154 0.13 11.13 6.45
N SER A 155 0.33 11.72 7.63
CA SER A 155 1.26 12.85 7.85
C SER A 155 2.67 12.42 8.26
N ASN A 156 2.84 11.17 8.64
CA ASN A 156 4.11 10.60 9.08
C ASN A 156 4.15 9.06 8.85
N GLN A 157 5.31 8.46 9.09
CA GLN A 157 5.53 7.04 8.85
C GLN A 157 4.69 6.12 9.73
N GLN A 158 4.42 6.53 10.98
CA GLN A 158 3.58 5.72 11.86
C GLN A 158 2.13 5.68 11.38
N GLU A 159 1.58 6.81 10.99
CA GLU A 159 0.25 6.85 10.37
C GLU A 159 0.20 6.08 9.05
N ALA A 160 1.25 6.19 8.22
CA ALA A 160 1.35 5.44 6.97
C ALA A 160 1.32 3.92 7.18
N TYR A 161 1.92 3.44 8.28
CA TYR A 161 1.87 2.04 8.68
C TYR A 161 0.48 1.64 9.20
N GLU A 162 -0.15 2.47 10.04
CA GLU A 162 -1.41 2.15 10.71
C GLU A 162 -2.64 2.23 9.81
N MET A 163 -2.59 3.04 8.74
CA MET A 163 -3.71 3.28 7.83
C MET A 163 -3.89 2.19 6.76
N VAL A 164 -2.93 1.30 6.60
CA VAL A 164 -2.97 0.18 5.64
C VAL A 164 -3.57 -1.07 6.31
#